data_b5be25f6ddd9734e64afcade3bcf92da
#
_entry.id   b5be25f6ddd9734e64afcade3bcf92da
#
_cell.length_a   1.000
_cell.length_b   1.000
_cell.length_c   1.000
_cell.angle_alpha   90.00
_cell.angle_beta   90.00
_cell.angle_gamma   90.00
#
_symmetry.space_group_name_H-M   'P 1'
#
loop_
_entity.id
_entity.type
_entity.pdbx_description
1 polymer ?
#
loop_
_entity_poly.entity_id
_entity_poly.type
_entity_poly.pdbx_seq_one_letter_code
_entity_poly.pdbx_strand_id
1 'polypeptide(L)'
;MMERQTKKPPDKDVNPKKRKQFSWKTIVGVVVALVIVWQLVHAFSQSHGKSAGQRTPANITSQKPQPTPTVTLRGHRIAAGQGPVIALNPGLVSPGGQVGVDGSGFAARTSVVVLLRTAHARTGRVVAHGHTTANGSLTTGFTMPSSMTGRSATVVVQQPGGSQATAQLVTPGGMGTAKIVGKAAGKPGDTVTLSATGFGPGEKINVFWGRVSGTPTATLTADGSGSIGQASVKVGVGPVGPTTLVLVGQTTHTTATVPYQMLGLYPTTNARPYAAKAGKAISFSGDGFAPGEQVLIYLDASSGTPAMTANADSGGSFSVNFVVPYGLKGSQRLTTVGEQSRASVSSGFDVLPYSPVAQASTYSALPGTTLSFYASGFAPNEVVLVYAGGGAGGGGQLVTAFRVDGKGSASAAGQYMVPSGVGPTLTFSLVGKQSGGSAKAKVSVGSAKQQVTVPAQPRYVLPPSLGGKQPKPSPSASHS
;
A
#
# COMPACT_ATOMS: atom_id res chain seq x y z
N MET A 1 0.69 20.35 68.64
CA MET A 1 1.21 21.58 68.12
C MET A 1 2.50 21.25 67.41
N MET A 2 2.45 20.98 66.12
CA MET A 2 3.62 20.71 65.26
C MET A 2 3.39 21.40 63.93
N GLU A 3 4.19 22.37 63.68
CA GLU A 3 4.19 23.28 62.55
C GLU A 3 4.73 22.57 61.30
N ARG A 4 3.97 22.54 60.22
CA ARG A 4 4.42 22.03 58.91
C ARG A 4 5.06 23.17 58.14
N GLN A 5 6.35 23.12 57.96
CA GLN A 5 7.09 23.98 57.03
C GLN A 5 6.84 23.51 55.60
N THR A 6 6.28 24.36 54.78
CA THR A 6 6.13 24.20 53.32
C THR A 6 7.41 24.61 52.62
N LYS A 7 8.06 23.69 51.97
CA LYS A 7 9.26 23.87 51.15
C LYS A 7 8.89 24.29 49.74
N LYS A 8 9.29 25.52 49.34
CA LYS A 8 9.14 26.08 48.00
C LYS A 8 10.07 25.35 47.01
N PRO A 9 9.61 24.95 45.79
CA PRO A 9 10.48 24.37 44.79
C PRO A 9 11.35 25.45 44.09
N PRO A 10 12.55 25.08 43.60
CA PRO A 10 13.47 26.04 42.96
C PRO A 10 13.01 26.35 41.51
N ASP A 11 13.22 27.64 41.17
CA ASP A 11 13.08 28.20 39.82
C ASP A 11 13.99 27.46 38.81
N LYS A 12 13.44 27.06 37.70
CA LYS A 12 14.20 26.54 36.54
C LYS A 12 14.49 27.71 35.59
N ASP A 13 15.72 28.14 35.55
CA ASP A 13 16.25 28.99 34.50
C ASP A 13 16.03 28.44 33.13
N VAL A 14 15.29 29.17 32.30
CA VAL A 14 15.05 28.87 30.90
C VAL A 14 16.20 29.40 30.06
N ASN A 15 17.08 28.52 29.63
CA ASN A 15 18.18 28.83 28.72
C ASN A 15 17.66 29.02 27.28
N PRO A 16 17.84 30.19 26.62
CA PRO A 16 17.33 30.40 25.26
C PRO A 16 18.15 29.61 24.25
N LYS A 17 17.48 28.68 23.53
CA LYS A 17 18.05 27.88 22.43
C LYS A 17 18.65 28.81 21.36
N LYS A 18 19.96 28.72 21.15
CA LYS A 18 20.68 29.30 20.01
C LYS A 18 20.10 28.75 18.71
N ARG A 19 19.39 29.59 17.97
CA ARG A 19 19.01 29.30 16.56
C ARG A 19 20.29 29.27 15.73
N LYS A 20 20.65 28.13 15.17
CA LYS A 20 21.69 28.03 14.14
C LYS A 20 21.18 28.76 12.89
N GLN A 21 21.75 29.93 12.60
CA GLN A 21 21.56 30.59 11.31
C GLN A 21 22.27 29.76 10.24
N PHE A 22 21.49 29.18 9.33
CA PHE A 22 22.04 28.55 8.14
C PHE A 22 22.58 29.65 7.22
N SER A 23 23.86 29.57 6.86
CA SER A 23 24.53 30.53 6.00
C SER A 23 23.93 30.47 4.58
N TRP A 24 23.56 31.62 4.03
CA TRP A 24 23.11 31.83 2.64
C TRP A 24 23.99 31.11 1.60
N LYS A 25 25.29 31.02 1.86
CA LYS A 25 26.25 30.31 0.98
C LYS A 25 25.98 28.81 0.86
N THR A 26 25.44 28.16 1.88
CA THR A 26 25.08 26.73 1.85
C THR A 26 23.81 26.48 1.02
N ILE A 27 22.86 27.41 1.05
CA ILE A 27 21.61 27.31 0.27
C ILE A 27 21.91 27.51 -1.23
N VAL A 28 22.77 28.48 -1.57
CA VAL A 28 23.16 28.73 -2.97
C VAL A 28 23.94 27.53 -3.54
N GLY A 29 24.81 26.88 -2.76
CA GLY A 29 25.55 25.69 -3.21
C GLY A 29 24.65 24.50 -3.56
N VAL A 30 23.59 24.25 -2.77
CA VAL A 30 22.64 23.17 -3.03
C VAL A 30 21.77 23.46 -4.26
N VAL A 31 21.33 24.71 -4.44
CA VAL A 31 20.53 25.09 -5.62
C VAL A 31 21.34 24.99 -6.91
N VAL A 32 22.60 25.42 -6.90
CA VAL A 32 23.50 25.29 -8.06
C VAL A 32 23.76 23.84 -8.43
N ALA A 33 23.96 22.94 -7.43
CA ALA A 33 24.15 21.52 -7.68
C ALA A 33 22.90 20.86 -8.29
N LEU A 34 21.71 21.25 -7.83
CA LEU A 34 20.45 20.74 -8.38
C LEU A 34 20.20 21.22 -9.82
N VAL A 35 20.57 22.45 -10.15
CA VAL A 35 20.46 23.00 -11.51
C VAL A 35 21.43 22.31 -12.48
N ILE A 36 22.65 21.99 -12.04
CA ILE A 36 23.64 21.26 -12.88
C ILE A 36 23.16 19.83 -13.16
N VAL A 37 22.60 19.13 -12.15
CA VAL A 37 22.02 17.79 -12.35
C VAL A 37 20.80 17.84 -13.29
N TRP A 38 19.96 18.86 -13.18
CA TRP A 38 18.83 19.05 -14.07
C TRP A 38 19.25 19.33 -15.52
N GLN A 39 20.32 20.14 -15.74
CA GLN A 39 20.85 20.41 -17.08
C GLN A 39 21.53 19.19 -17.71
N LEU A 40 22.22 18.34 -16.91
CA LEU A 40 22.81 17.09 -17.40
C LEU A 40 21.75 16.08 -17.83
N VAL A 41 20.63 15.99 -17.12
CA VAL A 41 19.50 15.12 -17.50
C VAL A 41 18.82 15.63 -18.79
N HIS A 42 18.75 16.95 -19.00
CA HIS A 42 18.13 17.51 -20.22
C HIS A 42 19.05 17.43 -21.45
N ALA A 43 20.38 17.46 -21.27
CA ALA A 43 21.32 17.33 -22.38
C ALA A 43 21.37 15.92 -22.99
N PHE A 44 20.99 14.88 -22.23
CA PHE A 44 20.94 13.49 -22.73
C PHE A 44 19.66 13.15 -23.51
N SER A 45 18.65 14.04 -23.51
CA SER A 45 17.37 13.82 -24.21
C SER A 45 17.31 14.41 -25.63
N GLN A 46 18.37 15.06 -26.15
CA GLN A 46 18.30 15.77 -27.41
C GLN A 46 19.27 15.24 -28.50
N SER A 47 19.54 13.98 -28.56
CA SER A 47 20.20 13.42 -29.73
C SER A 47 19.52 12.14 -30.17
N HIS A 48 18.56 12.24 -31.09
CA HIS A 48 18.36 11.35 -32.24
C HIS A 48 17.14 11.76 -33.07
N GLY A 49 17.41 12.18 -34.31
CA GLY A 49 16.75 11.70 -35.50
C GLY A 49 15.49 12.42 -36.00
N LYS A 50 15.68 13.34 -36.93
CA LYS A 50 14.62 13.84 -37.82
C LYS A 50 14.04 12.73 -38.68
N SER A 51 12.69 12.60 -38.71
CA SER A 51 11.97 12.25 -39.92
C SER A 51 10.52 12.76 -39.83
N ALA A 52 10.08 13.39 -40.94
CA ALA A 52 8.81 14.07 -41.06
C ALA A 52 7.63 13.10 -41.21
N GLY A 53 6.51 13.44 -40.58
CA GLY A 53 5.23 12.76 -40.75
C GLY A 53 4.16 13.43 -39.92
N GLN A 54 3.42 14.35 -40.51
CA GLN A 54 2.25 15.01 -39.92
C GLN A 54 1.18 14.00 -39.52
N ARG A 55 0.83 13.93 -38.26
CA ARG A 55 -0.46 13.41 -37.77
C ARG A 55 -0.89 14.19 -36.52
N THR A 56 -2.16 14.52 -36.48
CA THR A 56 -2.98 15.22 -35.50
C THR A 56 -2.69 14.82 -34.03
N PRO A 57 -2.75 15.74 -33.05
CA PRO A 57 -2.44 15.44 -31.66
C PRO A 57 -3.57 14.65 -31.03
N ALA A 58 -3.28 13.40 -30.71
CA ALA A 58 -4.09 12.62 -29.78
C ALA A 58 -3.81 13.07 -28.35
N ASN A 59 -4.86 13.29 -27.60
CA ASN A 59 -4.93 13.68 -26.21
C ASN A 59 -4.08 12.73 -25.33
N ILE A 60 -2.90 13.19 -24.88
CA ILE A 60 -2.05 12.42 -23.97
C ILE A 60 -2.59 12.63 -22.56
N THR A 61 -3.47 11.75 -22.14
CA THR A 61 -3.82 11.60 -20.73
C THR A 61 -2.54 11.18 -19.97
N SER A 62 -2.09 12.03 -19.07
CA SER A 62 -0.97 11.77 -18.17
C SER A 62 -1.24 10.49 -17.36
N GLN A 63 -0.71 9.36 -17.82
CA GLN A 63 -0.76 8.12 -17.03
C GLN A 63 0.14 8.28 -15.81
N LYS A 64 -0.46 8.22 -14.64
CA LYS A 64 0.22 8.03 -13.36
C LYS A 64 1.18 6.84 -13.49
N PRO A 65 2.44 6.93 -13.00
CA PRO A 65 3.37 5.82 -13.08
C PRO A 65 2.73 4.56 -12.49
N GLN A 66 2.53 3.56 -13.33
CA GLN A 66 2.00 2.26 -12.91
C GLN A 66 3.08 1.60 -12.06
N PRO A 67 2.77 1.11 -10.85
CA PRO A 67 3.77 0.43 -10.03
C PRO A 67 4.35 -0.73 -10.83
N THR A 68 5.67 -0.84 -10.83
CA THR A 68 6.39 -1.94 -11.49
C THR A 68 5.85 -3.26 -10.93
N PRO A 69 5.31 -4.16 -11.74
CA PRO A 69 4.81 -5.43 -11.26
C PRO A 69 5.97 -6.17 -10.59
N THR A 70 5.72 -6.74 -9.42
CA THR A 70 6.73 -7.52 -8.68
C THR A 70 6.22 -8.93 -8.46
N VAL A 71 7.13 -9.89 -8.55
CA VAL A 71 6.88 -11.30 -8.27
C VAL A 71 7.53 -11.66 -6.96
N THR A 72 6.79 -12.30 -6.06
CA THR A 72 7.32 -12.79 -4.79
C THR A 72 7.73 -14.26 -4.96
N LEU A 73 9.02 -14.53 -4.96
CA LEU A 73 9.57 -15.88 -4.96
C LEU A 73 10.16 -16.18 -3.57
N ARG A 74 9.57 -17.11 -2.83
CA ARG A 74 9.97 -17.52 -1.47
C ARG A 74 10.23 -16.34 -0.51
N GLY A 75 9.34 -15.33 -0.53
CA GLY A 75 9.44 -14.15 0.34
C GLY A 75 10.39 -13.05 -0.16
N HIS A 76 11.01 -13.19 -1.34
CA HIS A 76 11.75 -12.13 -1.99
C HIS A 76 10.90 -11.47 -3.06
N ARG A 77 10.74 -10.15 -2.96
CA ARG A 77 10.09 -9.35 -3.98
C ARG A 77 11.11 -9.01 -5.05
N ILE A 78 10.92 -9.55 -6.24
CA ILE A 78 11.76 -9.30 -7.40
C ILE A 78 10.95 -8.46 -8.37
N ALA A 79 11.53 -7.35 -8.88
CA ALA A 79 10.88 -6.59 -9.94
C ALA A 79 10.61 -7.54 -11.11
N ALA A 80 9.34 -7.71 -11.49
CA ALA A 80 8.97 -8.42 -12.69
C ALA A 80 9.36 -7.52 -13.87
N GLY A 81 10.57 -7.74 -14.41
CA GLY A 81 10.92 -7.25 -15.73
C GLY A 81 10.01 -7.89 -16.79
N GLN A 82 10.19 -7.51 -18.04
CA GLN A 82 9.49 -8.16 -19.16
C GLN A 82 10.06 -9.56 -19.47
N GLY A 83 10.37 -10.38 -18.46
CA GLY A 83 10.98 -11.69 -18.64
C GLY A 83 10.93 -12.56 -17.38
N PRO A 84 11.43 -13.82 -17.49
CA PRO A 84 11.44 -14.73 -16.37
C PRO A 84 12.43 -14.28 -15.29
N VAL A 85 12.12 -14.62 -14.02
CA VAL A 85 12.96 -14.35 -12.84
C VAL A 85 13.21 -15.64 -12.08
N ILE A 86 14.36 -15.72 -11.39
CA ILE A 86 14.71 -16.85 -10.53
C ILE A 86 15.24 -16.38 -9.17
N ALA A 87 15.02 -17.21 -8.16
CA ALA A 87 15.61 -17.11 -6.84
C ALA A 87 16.34 -18.40 -6.49
N LEU A 88 17.47 -18.29 -5.77
CA LEU A 88 18.27 -19.42 -5.31
C LEU A 88 18.05 -19.64 -3.81
N ASN A 89 18.01 -20.90 -3.41
CA ASN A 89 17.86 -21.29 -2.02
C ASN A 89 18.79 -22.49 -1.67
N PRO A 90 19.89 -22.28 -0.92
CA PRO A 90 20.44 -20.98 -0.51
C PRO A 90 21.17 -20.27 -1.66
N GLY A 91 21.33 -18.94 -1.56
CA GLY A 91 22.17 -18.14 -2.46
C GLY A 91 23.68 -18.23 -2.14
N LEU A 92 24.01 -18.84 -1.01
CA LEU A 92 25.36 -19.20 -0.58
C LEU A 92 25.41 -20.70 -0.31
N VAL A 93 26.31 -21.42 -0.94
CA VAL A 93 26.46 -22.89 -0.78
C VAL A 93 27.90 -23.32 -0.84
N SER A 94 28.27 -24.21 0.06
CA SER A 94 29.59 -24.90 0.00
C SER A 94 29.66 -25.87 -1.17
N PRO A 95 30.86 -26.16 -1.68
CA PRO A 95 31.05 -27.25 -2.66
C PRO A 95 30.40 -28.55 -2.17
N GLY A 96 29.64 -29.21 -3.05
CA GLY A 96 28.87 -30.42 -2.71
C GLY A 96 27.50 -30.14 -2.09
N GLY A 97 27.19 -28.91 -1.71
CA GLY A 97 25.89 -28.55 -1.16
C GLY A 97 24.76 -28.43 -2.19
N GLN A 98 23.55 -28.57 -1.74
CA GLN A 98 22.32 -28.48 -2.58
C GLN A 98 21.88 -27.05 -2.77
N VAL A 99 21.49 -26.67 -4.00
CA VAL A 99 20.93 -25.37 -4.36
C VAL A 99 19.55 -25.59 -4.98
N GLY A 100 18.52 -25.08 -4.35
CA GLY A 100 17.19 -24.98 -4.92
C GLY A 100 17.10 -23.78 -5.87
N VAL A 101 16.40 -23.95 -6.98
CA VAL A 101 16.12 -22.90 -7.97
C VAL A 101 14.62 -22.80 -8.12
N ASP A 102 14.06 -21.67 -7.69
CA ASP A 102 12.65 -21.33 -7.90
C ASP A 102 12.55 -20.23 -8.94
N GLY A 103 11.60 -20.33 -9.85
CA GLY A 103 11.42 -19.36 -10.93
C GLY A 103 9.97 -19.07 -11.26
N SER A 104 9.73 -17.95 -11.93
CA SER A 104 8.43 -17.58 -12.48
C SER A 104 8.58 -16.75 -13.74
N GLY A 105 7.49 -16.61 -14.51
CA GLY A 105 7.47 -15.84 -15.75
C GLY A 105 8.08 -16.57 -16.96
N PHE A 106 8.33 -17.87 -16.85
CA PHE A 106 8.72 -18.73 -17.96
C PHE A 106 7.49 -19.12 -18.82
N ALA A 107 7.73 -19.62 -20.04
CA ALA A 107 6.66 -20.26 -20.83
C ALA A 107 6.10 -21.47 -20.07
N ALA A 108 4.80 -21.68 -20.16
CA ALA A 108 4.12 -22.78 -19.50
C ALA A 108 4.54 -24.15 -20.08
N ARG A 109 4.65 -25.16 -19.24
CA ARG A 109 4.93 -26.57 -19.62
C ARG A 109 6.13 -26.74 -20.55
N THR A 110 7.18 -25.94 -20.33
CA THR A 110 8.39 -25.92 -21.16
C THR A 110 9.58 -26.50 -20.40
N SER A 111 10.42 -27.27 -21.10
CA SER A 111 11.69 -27.72 -20.53
C SER A 111 12.64 -26.56 -20.37
N VAL A 112 13.39 -26.53 -19.29
CA VAL A 112 14.44 -25.53 -19.03
C VAL A 112 15.76 -26.21 -18.68
N VAL A 113 16.86 -25.53 -18.99
CA VAL A 113 18.23 -25.97 -18.65
C VAL A 113 18.76 -25.00 -17.61
N VAL A 114 19.32 -25.54 -16.53
CA VAL A 114 20.00 -24.77 -15.50
C VAL A 114 21.53 -24.84 -15.75
N LEU A 115 22.10 -23.69 -15.99
CA LEU A 115 23.53 -23.52 -16.29
C LEU A 115 24.19 -22.80 -15.12
N LEU A 116 25.41 -23.25 -14.78
CA LEU A 116 26.30 -22.59 -13.84
C LEU A 116 27.43 -21.92 -14.62
N ARG A 117 27.51 -20.59 -14.57
CA ARG A 117 28.51 -19.78 -15.29
C ARG A 117 29.45 -19.10 -14.30
N THR A 118 30.73 -19.28 -14.43
CA THR A 118 31.75 -18.52 -13.67
C THR A 118 32.13 -17.24 -14.40
N ALA A 119 32.71 -16.26 -13.67
CA ALA A 119 33.06 -14.94 -14.22
C ALA A 119 33.99 -15.01 -15.46
N HIS A 120 34.75 -16.09 -15.62
CA HIS A 120 35.71 -16.26 -16.71
C HIS A 120 35.27 -17.29 -17.78
N ALA A 121 34.10 -17.92 -17.60
CA ALA A 121 33.62 -18.92 -18.57
C ALA A 121 32.62 -18.29 -19.54
N ARG A 122 32.91 -18.35 -20.84
CA ARG A 122 31.97 -17.90 -21.89
C ARG A 122 30.75 -18.81 -22.00
N THR A 123 30.89 -20.09 -21.71
CA THR A 123 29.83 -21.10 -21.71
C THR A 123 29.54 -21.57 -20.30
N GLY A 124 28.23 -21.68 -19.95
CA GLY A 124 27.82 -22.25 -18.67
C GLY A 124 27.92 -23.79 -18.69
N ARG A 125 28.22 -24.40 -17.55
CA ARG A 125 28.09 -25.84 -17.33
C ARG A 125 26.63 -26.17 -17.00
N VAL A 126 26.05 -27.15 -17.69
CA VAL A 126 24.71 -27.66 -17.31
C VAL A 126 24.81 -28.37 -15.96
N VAL A 127 24.00 -27.98 -15.01
CA VAL A 127 23.95 -28.52 -13.64
C VAL A 127 22.62 -29.18 -13.31
N ALA A 128 21.54 -28.79 -14.00
CA ALA A 128 20.24 -29.44 -13.86
C ALA A 128 19.35 -29.19 -15.09
N HIS A 129 18.27 -29.95 -15.16
CA HIS A 129 17.14 -29.76 -16.05
C HIS A 129 15.86 -29.62 -15.22
N GLY A 130 14.86 -28.94 -15.75
CA GLY A 130 13.58 -28.79 -15.10
C GLY A 130 12.44 -28.60 -16.11
N HIS A 131 11.21 -28.63 -15.61
CA HIS A 131 10.02 -28.33 -16.38
C HIS A 131 9.19 -27.28 -15.66
N THR A 132 8.67 -26.33 -16.41
CA THR A 132 7.78 -25.33 -15.87
C THR A 132 6.37 -25.87 -15.71
N THR A 133 5.64 -25.37 -14.72
CA THR A 133 4.24 -25.69 -14.49
C THR A 133 3.33 -25.01 -15.52
N ALA A 134 2.02 -25.27 -15.46
CA ALA A 134 1.03 -24.67 -16.36
C ALA A 134 0.95 -23.14 -16.26
N ASN A 135 1.39 -22.55 -15.14
CA ASN A 135 1.45 -21.10 -14.91
C ASN A 135 2.87 -20.51 -15.03
N GLY A 136 3.80 -21.23 -15.64
CA GLY A 136 5.15 -20.75 -15.92
C GLY A 136 6.07 -20.67 -14.69
N SER A 137 5.73 -21.36 -13.60
CA SER A 137 6.60 -21.47 -12.42
C SER A 137 7.57 -22.65 -12.57
N LEU A 138 8.76 -22.50 -12.01
CA LEU A 138 9.81 -23.51 -11.97
C LEU A 138 10.21 -23.81 -10.52
N THR A 139 10.37 -25.08 -10.18
CA THR A 139 11.07 -25.52 -8.97
C THR A 139 11.98 -26.69 -9.36
N THR A 140 13.27 -26.50 -9.18
CA THR A 140 14.31 -27.52 -9.46
C THR A 140 15.48 -27.31 -8.52
N GLY A 141 16.55 -28.11 -8.65
CA GLY A 141 17.75 -27.95 -7.82
C GLY A 141 18.94 -28.68 -8.43
N PHE A 142 20.12 -28.35 -7.94
CA PHE A 142 21.37 -29.00 -8.33
C PHE A 142 22.35 -29.08 -7.17
N THR A 143 23.34 -29.97 -7.30
CA THR A 143 24.44 -30.04 -6.36
C THR A 143 25.61 -29.17 -6.86
N MET A 144 26.12 -28.31 -5.98
CA MET A 144 27.25 -27.43 -6.29
C MET A 144 28.48 -28.25 -6.58
N PRO A 145 29.18 -28.07 -7.74
CA PRO A 145 30.39 -28.78 -8.04
C PRO A 145 31.49 -28.53 -7.00
N SER A 146 32.17 -29.60 -6.58
CA SER A 146 33.26 -29.55 -5.57
C SER A 146 34.48 -28.73 -6.00
N SER A 147 34.66 -28.54 -7.31
CA SER A 147 35.80 -27.77 -7.87
C SER A 147 35.63 -26.24 -7.79
N MET A 148 34.48 -25.74 -7.29
CA MET A 148 34.18 -24.30 -7.25
C MET A 148 34.34 -23.71 -5.85
N THR A 149 35.57 -23.59 -5.38
CA THR A 149 35.89 -22.93 -4.11
C THR A 149 36.22 -21.44 -4.33
N GLY A 150 35.77 -20.56 -3.44
CA GLY A 150 36.17 -19.16 -3.39
C GLY A 150 35.75 -18.29 -4.59
N ARG A 151 34.74 -18.68 -5.35
CA ARG A 151 34.28 -17.99 -6.57
C ARG A 151 32.78 -17.70 -6.51
N SER A 152 32.39 -16.56 -7.04
CA SER A 152 31.00 -16.32 -7.38
C SER A 152 30.66 -16.97 -8.73
N ALA A 153 29.44 -17.46 -8.86
CA ALA A 153 28.92 -18.02 -10.10
C ALA A 153 27.53 -17.43 -10.39
N THR A 154 27.22 -17.35 -11.67
CA THR A 154 25.88 -16.98 -12.10
C THR A 154 25.10 -18.24 -12.47
N VAL A 155 23.98 -18.48 -11.81
CA VAL A 155 23.02 -19.49 -12.25
C VAL A 155 22.16 -18.87 -13.34
N VAL A 156 22.09 -19.53 -14.48
CA VAL A 156 21.28 -19.12 -15.63
C VAL A 156 20.27 -20.22 -15.89
N VAL A 157 19.00 -19.88 -15.85
CA VAL A 157 17.92 -20.77 -16.30
C VAL A 157 17.50 -20.32 -17.68
N GLN A 158 17.65 -21.21 -18.64
CA GLN A 158 17.37 -20.95 -20.05
C GLN A 158 16.29 -21.91 -20.58
N GLN A 159 15.37 -21.38 -21.34
CA GLN A 159 14.34 -22.16 -22.07
C GLN A 159 14.58 -22.11 -23.58
N PRO A 160 14.03 -23.07 -24.35
CA PRO A 160 13.98 -22.99 -25.81
C PRO A 160 13.37 -21.65 -26.26
N GLY A 161 13.95 -21.02 -27.28
CA GLY A 161 13.51 -19.70 -27.75
C GLY A 161 14.29 -18.52 -27.14
N GLY A 162 15.32 -18.79 -26.28
CA GLY A 162 16.32 -17.79 -25.84
C GLY A 162 15.97 -17.00 -24.60
N SER A 163 14.77 -17.10 -24.06
CA SER A 163 14.42 -16.43 -22.79
C SER A 163 15.24 -17.04 -21.64
N GLN A 164 15.83 -16.19 -20.81
CA GLN A 164 16.66 -16.63 -19.69
C GLN A 164 16.46 -15.76 -18.46
N ALA A 165 16.66 -16.35 -17.29
CA ALA A 165 16.72 -15.67 -16.00
C ALA A 165 18.07 -15.98 -15.32
N THR A 166 18.61 -15.02 -14.56
CA THR A 166 19.90 -15.18 -13.90
C THR A 166 19.83 -14.82 -12.43
N ALA A 167 20.62 -15.51 -11.61
CA ALA A 167 20.82 -15.17 -10.20
C ALA A 167 22.28 -15.47 -9.79
N GLN A 168 22.82 -14.70 -8.86
CA GLN A 168 24.17 -14.88 -8.34
C GLN A 168 24.19 -15.96 -7.26
N LEU A 169 25.16 -16.86 -7.37
CA LEU A 169 25.47 -17.89 -6.39
C LEU A 169 26.89 -17.65 -5.86
N VAL A 170 27.04 -17.64 -4.54
CA VAL A 170 28.33 -17.44 -3.89
C VAL A 170 28.78 -18.75 -3.26
N THR A 171 30.06 -19.11 -3.43
CA THR A 171 30.70 -20.22 -2.72
C THR A 171 31.65 -19.69 -1.66
N PRO A 172 31.61 -20.23 -0.44
CA PRO A 172 32.52 -19.80 0.61
C PRO A 172 33.97 -20.10 0.25
N GLY A 173 34.81 -19.11 0.47
CA GLY A 173 36.29 -19.25 0.28
C GLY A 173 36.94 -19.95 1.44
N GLY A 174 36.29 -20.11 2.57
CA GLY A 174 36.74 -20.75 3.79
C GLY A 174 35.63 -20.72 4.85
N MET A 175 35.86 -21.43 5.96
CA MET A 175 34.94 -21.41 7.12
C MET A 175 35.58 -20.54 8.21
N GLY A 176 34.91 -19.44 8.51
CA GLY A 176 35.14 -18.65 9.71
C GLY A 176 34.31 -19.18 10.88
N THR A 177 34.56 -18.66 12.06
CA THR A 177 33.69 -18.89 13.24
C THR A 177 33.03 -17.62 13.66
N ALA A 178 31.79 -17.70 14.13
CA ALA A 178 31.06 -16.58 14.71
C ALA A 178 30.25 -17.06 15.93
N LYS A 179 30.02 -16.14 16.84
CA LYS A 179 29.15 -16.38 17.99
C LYS A 179 28.38 -15.10 18.34
N ILE A 180 27.17 -15.28 18.85
CA ILE A 180 26.41 -14.20 19.46
C ILE A 180 26.81 -14.08 20.92
N VAL A 181 27.07 -12.85 21.35
CA VAL A 181 27.36 -12.51 22.74
C VAL A 181 26.03 -12.22 23.42
N GLY A 182 25.63 -13.13 24.33
CA GLY A 182 24.36 -13.05 25.03
C GLY A 182 23.29 -13.96 24.40
N LYS A 183 22.04 -13.48 24.34
CA LYS A 183 20.89 -14.28 23.89
C LYS A 183 20.83 -14.38 22.37
N ALA A 184 20.86 -15.60 21.85
CA ALA A 184 20.69 -15.87 20.42
C ALA A 184 19.21 -15.93 19.99
N ALA A 185 18.41 -14.97 20.46
CA ALA A 185 17.01 -14.83 20.14
C ALA A 185 16.58 -13.36 20.27
N GLY A 186 15.69 -12.89 19.39
CA GLY A 186 15.14 -11.54 19.41
C GLY A 186 14.18 -11.28 18.27
N LYS A 187 13.57 -10.12 18.27
CA LYS A 187 12.62 -9.65 17.24
C LYS A 187 13.35 -8.92 16.13
N PRO A 188 12.77 -8.82 14.93
CA PRO A 188 13.23 -7.88 13.91
C PRO A 188 13.43 -6.47 14.48
N GLY A 189 14.57 -5.86 14.16
CA GLY A 189 14.94 -4.53 14.66
C GLY A 189 15.67 -4.49 15.99
N ASP A 190 15.65 -5.57 16.78
CA ASP A 190 16.48 -5.67 17.99
C ASP A 190 17.97 -5.55 17.66
N THR A 191 18.79 -5.23 18.65
CA THR A 191 20.24 -5.19 18.47
C THR A 191 20.84 -6.45 19.07
N VAL A 192 21.70 -7.14 18.30
CA VAL A 192 22.46 -8.29 18.75
C VAL A 192 23.96 -8.00 18.63
N THR A 193 24.72 -8.41 19.64
CA THR A 193 26.18 -8.31 19.63
C THR A 193 26.76 -9.64 19.20
N LEU A 194 27.72 -9.60 18.28
CA LEU A 194 28.42 -10.78 17.77
C LEU A 194 29.95 -10.60 17.82
N SER A 195 30.67 -11.71 17.82
CA SER A 195 32.09 -11.77 17.53
C SER A 195 32.36 -12.83 16.47
N ALA A 196 33.42 -12.66 15.68
CA ALA A 196 33.77 -13.60 14.62
C ALA A 196 35.28 -13.60 14.34
N THR A 197 35.79 -14.72 13.75
CA THR A 197 37.19 -14.86 13.38
C THR A 197 37.32 -15.64 12.08
N GLY A 198 38.50 -15.59 11.45
CA GLY A 198 38.84 -16.37 10.26
C GLY A 198 38.62 -15.60 8.94
N PHE A 199 38.38 -14.31 8.99
CA PHE A 199 38.32 -13.42 7.81
C PHE A 199 39.68 -12.86 7.42
N GLY A 200 39.77 -12.17 6.29
CA GLY A 200 40.96 -11.43 5.91
C GLY A 200 41.24 -10.23 6.82
N PRO A 201 42.51 -9.88 7.07
CA PRO A 201 42.86 -8.67 7.82
C PRO A 201 42.29 -7.41 7.17
N GLY A 202 41.54 -6.60 7.93
CA GLY A 202 40.91 -5.38 7.44
C GLY A 202 39.73 -5.59 6.47
N GLU A 203 39.31 -6.83 6.29
CA GLU A 203 38.27 -7.19 5.32
C GLU A 203 36.89 -6.66 5.73
N LYS A 204 36.12 -6.20 4.74
CA LYS A 204 34.70 -5.89 4.92
C LYS A 204 33.88 -7.17 4.88
N ILE A 205 32.95 -7.31 5.83
CA ILE A 205 32.14 -8.50 6.05
C ILE A 205 30.67 -8.10 5.99
N ASN A 206 29.97 -8.67 5.03
CA ASN A 206 28.54 -8.50 4.89
C ASN A 206 27.78 -9.41 5.86
N VAL A 207 26.75 -8.87 6.48
CA VAL A 207 25.89 -9.57 7.45
C VAL A 207 24.52 -9.78 6.83
N PHE A 208 24.04 -11.02 6.88
CA PHE A 208 22.74 -11.43 6.35
C PHE A 208 21.94 -12.21 7.39
N TRP A 209 20.63 -12.19 7.27
CA TRP A 209 19.72 -13.00 8.08
C TRP A 209 18.99 -14.02 7.21
N GLY A 210 19.08 -15.27 7.57
CA GLY A 210 18.44 -16.40 6.92
C GLY A 210 19.03 -16.78 5.56
N ARG A 211 19.30 -15.79 4.70
CA ARG A 211 19.77 -16.01 3.32
C ARG A 211 20.85 -15.01 2.94
N VAL A 212 21.80 -15.47 2.17
CA VAL A 212 22.83 -14.61 1.54
C VAL A 212 22.29 -14.16 0.18
N SER A 213 21.42 -13.14 0.18
CA SER A 213 20.87 -12.57 -1.05
C SER A 213 20.41 -11.13 -0.80
N GLY A 214 20.45 -10.30 -1.82
CA GLY A 214 20.04 -8.91 -1.74
C GLY A 214 21.01 -8.02 -0.96
N THR A 215 20.49 -6.95 -0.37
CA THR A 215 21.27 -5.99 0.42
C THR A 215 21.61 -6.57 1.78
N PRO A 216 22.88 -6.54 2.21
CA PRO A 216 23.25 -6.94 3.57
C PRO A 216 22.61 -6.04 4.60
N THR A 217 22.22 -6.59 5.75
CA THR A 217 21.64 -5.86 6.86
C THR A 217 22.67 -4.91 7.50
N ALA A 218 23.93 -5.30 7.48
CA ALA A 218 25.06 -4.50 7.96
C ALA A 218 26.36 -4.92 7.23
N THR A 219 27.35 -4.03 7.27
CA THR A 219 28.71 -4.35 6.86
C THR A 219 29.64 -4.04 8.03
N LEU A 220 30.39 -5.04 8.45
CA LEU A 220 31.40 -4.95 9.51
C LEU A 220 32.80 -4.92 8.89
N THR A 221 33.81 -4.58 9.68
CA THR A 221 35.22 -4.62 9.26
C THR A 221 35.99 -5.47 10.25
N ALA A 222 36.75 -6.46 9.75
CA ALA A 222 37.65 -7.24 10.55
C ALA A 222 38.88 -6.38 10.96
N ASP A 223 39.43 -6.68 12.09
CA ASP A 223 40.69 -6.09 12.55
C ASP A 223 41.93 -6.64 11.77
N GLY A 224 43.11 -6.21 12.18
CA GLY A 224 44.40 -6.67 11.57
C GLY A 224 44.68 -8.16 11.74
N SER A 225 43.97 -8.87 12.61
CA SER A 225 44.05 -10.33 12.79
C SER A 225 42.98 -11.11 12.01
N GLY A 226 42.08 -10.41 11.29
CA GLY A 226 40.95 -11.02 10.61
C GLY A 226 39.80 -11.38 11.54
N SER A 227 39.70 -10.68 12.67
CA SER A 227 38.70 -10.93 13.70
C SER A 227 37.76 -9.74 13.87
N ILE A 228 36.54 -10.02 14.34
CA ILE A 228 35.59 -9.06 14.87
C ILE A 228 35.50 -9.34 16.38
N GLY A 229 36.04 -8.47 17.24
CA GLY A 229 36.03 -8.66 18.68
C GLY A 229 34.62 -8.62 19.25
N GLN A 230 33.93 -7.51 19.05
CA GLN A 230 32.50 -7.34 19.32
C GLN A 230 31.91 -6.30 18.35
N ALA A 231 30.81 -6.64 17.73
CA ALA A 231 30.07 -5.72 16.88
C ALA A 231 28.57 -5.87 17.11
N SER A 232 27.87 -4.74 17.10
CA SER A 232 26.41 -4.72 17.22
C SER A 232 25.76 -4.60 15.85
N VAL A 233 24.80 -5.49 15.57
CA VAL A 233 24.03 -5.47 14.34
C VAL A 233 22.54 -5.52 14.65
N LYS A 234 21.72 -4.95 13.76
CA LYS A 234 20.27 -5.07 13.85
C LYS A 234 19.82 -6.44 13.38
N VAL A 235 18.85 -7.01 14.09
CA VAL A 235 18.19 -8.23 13.66
C VAL A 235 17.37 -7.90 12.40
N GLY A 236 17.62 -8.62 11.33
CA GLY A 236 16.93 -8.45 10.05
C GLY A 236 15.48 -8.88 10.13
N VAL A 237 14.71 -8.52 9.11
CA VAL A 237 13.29 -8.88 9.01
C VAL A 237 13.17 -10.31 8.46
N GLY A 238 12.32 -11.12 9.07
CA GLY A 238 12.06 -12.49 8.63
C GLY A 238 10.92 -13.13 9.43
N PRO A 239 10.46 -14.30 8.99
CA PRO A 239 9.41 -15.04 9.68
C PRO A 239 9.88 -15.55 11.04
N VAL A 240 8.93 -15.76 11.93
CA VAL A 240 9.16 -16.38 13.26
C VAL A 240 9.74 -17.78 13.09
N GLY A 241 10.68 -18.13 13.95
CA GLY A 241 11.27 -19.47 13.99
C GLY A 241 12.78 -19.49 13.90
N PRO A 242 13.36 -20.67 13.71
CA PRO A 242 14.80 -20.82 13.53
C PRO A 242 15.30 -20.10 12.28
N THR A 243 16.34 -19.32 12.44
CA THR A 243 17.04 -18.64 11.34
C THR A 243 18.54 -18.69 11.57
N THR A 244 19.30 -18.14 10.66
CA THR A 244 20.76 -18.13 10.75
C THR A 244 21.29 -16.73 10.47
N LEU A 245 22.15 -16.23 11.33
CA LEU A 245 22.99 -15.07 11.03
C LEU A 245 24.17 -15.55 10.20
N VAL A 246 24.38 -14.95 9.02
CA VAL A 246 25.44 -15.32 8.09
C VAL A 246 26.33 -14.12 7.85
N LEU A 247 27.64 -14.31 8.06
CA LEU A 247 28.70 -13.35 7.78
C LEU A 247 29.46 -13.81 6.54
N VAL A 248 29.68 -12.89 5.60
CA VAL A 248 30.40 -13.19 4.34
C VAL A 248 31.46 -12.13 4.10
N GLY A 249 32.73 -12.53 4.08
CA GLY A 249 33.84 -11.66 3.68
C GLY A 249 33.72 -11.24 2.22
N GLN A 250 33.91 -9.96 1.93
CA GLN A 250 33.79 -9.45 0.55
C GLN A 250 34.95 -9.84 -0.36
N THR A 251 36.13 -10.07 0.21
CA THR A 251 37.38 -10.39 -0.54
C THR A 251 37.67 -11.87 -0.51
N THR A 252 37.70 -12.45 0.69
CA THR A 252 38.03 -13.87 0.88
C THR A 252 36.87 -14.81 0.60
N HIS A 253 35.63 -14.28 0.61
CA HIS A 253 34.41 -15.06 0.59
C HIS A 253 34.30 -16.08 1.75
N THR A 254 35.09 -15.88 2.80
CA THR A 254 34.97 -16.66 4.04
C THR A 254 33.58 -16.46 4.63
N THR A 255 32.96 -17.54 5.08
CA THR A 255 31.64 -17.48 5.71
C THR A 255 31.71 -17.97 7.15
N ALA A 256 30.94 -17.31 7.99
CA ALA A 256 30.66 -17.79 9.33
C ALA A 256 29.14 -17.72 9.57
N THR A 257 28.60 -18.72 10.26
CA THR A 257 27.17 -18.83 10.52
C THR A 257 26.87 -19.02 11.99
N VAL A 258 25.79 -18.42 12.47
CA VAL A 258 25.33 -18.60 13.85
C VAL A 258 23.81 -18.86 13.84
N PRO A 259 23.36 -19.95 14.47
CA PRO A 259 21.92 -20.17 14.69
C PRO A 259 21.30 -19.06 15.54
N TYR A 260 20.09 -18.68 15.18
CA TYR A 260 19.33 -17.64 15.86
C TYR A 260 17.85 -17.97 15.87
N GLN A 261 17.15 -17.59 16.94
CA GLN A 261 15.72 -17.75 17.04
C GLN A 261 15.01 -16.41 16.82
N MET A 262 14.33 -16.28 15.68
CA MET A 262 13.50 -15.10 15.39
C MET A 262 12.22 -15.17 16.23
N LEU A 263 11.98 -14.14 17.05
CA LEU A 263 10.79 -14.02 17.88
C LEU A 263 9.68 -13.31 17.12
N GLY A 264 8.42 -13.62 17.48
CA GLY A 264 7.24 -13.04 16.88
C GLY A 264 7.06 -11.55 17.19
N LEU A 265 6.48 -10.86 16.24
CA LEU A 265 5.93 -9.52 16.40
C LEU A 265 4.45 -9.63 16.77
N TYR A 266 3.94 -8.66 17.51
CA TYR A 266 2.54 -8.57 17.91
C TYR A 266 1.99 -7.20 17.49
N PRO A 267 1.74 -6.99 16.19
CA PRO A 267 1.29 -5.71 15.70
C PRO A 267 -0.13 -5.38 16.20
N THR A 268 -0.40 -4.09 16.25
CA THR A 268 -1.72 -3.53 16.49
C THR A 268 -2.11 -2.60 15.35
N THR A 269 -3.41 -2.47 15.08
CA THR A 269 -3.92 -1.54 14.07
C THR A 269 -5.16 -0.82 14.57
N ASN A 270 -5.38 0.38 14.03
CA ASN A 270 -6.49 1.23 14.41
C ASN A 270 -7.02 2.00 13.19
N ALA A 271 -8.34 2.05 13.04
CA ALA A 271 -9.04 2.86 12.06
C ALA A 271 -9.70 4.06 12.75
N ARG A 272 -9.46 5.27 12.26
CA ARG A 272 -10.05 6.50 12.79
C ARG A 272 -10.58 7.42 11.69
N PRO A 273 -11.87 7.82 11.74
CA PRO A 273 -12.89 7.29 12.65
C PRO A 273 -13.15 5.81 12.39
N TYR A 274 -13.61 5.06 13.40
CA TYR A 274 -13.95 3.64 13.26
C TYR A 274 -15.26 3.41 12.48
N ALA A 275 -15.98 4.49 12.13
CA ALA A 275 -17.16 4.45 11.30
C ALA A 275 -17.18 5.62 10.33
N ALA A 276 -17.43 5.35 9.04
CA ALA A 276 -17.47 6.36 8.00
C ALA A 276 -18.44 5.97 6.88
N LYS A 277 -18.97 6.96 6.15
CA LYS A 277 -19.75 6.70 4.93
C LYS A 277 -18.80 6.37 3.77
N ALA A 278 -19.28 5.60 2.80
CA ALA A 278 -18.56 5.37 1.55
C ALA A 278 -18.15 6.70 0.89
N GLY A 279 -16.97 6.75 0.27
CA GLY A 279 -16.38 7.95 -0.30
C GLY A 279 -15.70 8.88 0.71
N LYS A 280 -15.77 8.60 2.01
CA LYS A 280 -15.02 9.32 3.05
C LYS A 280 -13.71 8.62 3.37
N ALA A 281 -12.69 9.39 3.73
CA ALA A 281 -11.42 8.85 4.18
C ALA A 281 -11.47 8.50 5.67
N ILE A 282 -10.83 7.39 6.01
CA ILE A 282 -10.44 7.02 7.37
C ILE A 282 -8.92 7.00 7.44
N SER A 283 -8.34 7.43 8.54
CA SER A 283 -6.93 7.24 8.85
C SER A 283 -6.75 5.83 9.42
N PHE A 284 -5.91 5.04 8.77
CA PHE A 284 -5.59 3.69 9.21
C PHE A 284 -4.12 3.64 9.60
N SER A 285 -3.85 3.26 10.83
CA SER A 285 -2.50 3.21 11.39
C SER A 285 -2.24 1.88 12.06
N GLY A 286 -0.97 1.52 12.13
CA GLY A 286 -0.51 0.34 12.83
C GLY A 286 0.84 0.54 13.47
N ASP A 287 1.15 -0.32 14.43
CA ASP A 287 2.38 -0.32 15.21
C ASP A 287 2.82 -1.75 15.52
N GLY A 288 4.09 -1.95 15.84
CA GLY A 288 4.66 -3.24 16.22
C GLY A 288 4.97 -4.18 15.04
N PHE A 289 5.01 -3.66 13.81
CA PHE A 289 5.56 -4.36 12.65
C PHE A 289 7.10 -4.34 12.66
N ALA A 290 7.72 -5.06 11.71
CA ALA A 290 9.17 -4.99 11.60
C ALA A 290 9.61 -3.62 11.03
N PRO A 291 10.72 -3.06 11.54
CA PRO A 291 11.25 -1.81 11.03
C PRO A 291 11.52 -1.84 9.51
N GLY A 292 10.96 -0.86 8.80
CA GLY A 292 11.17 -0.68 7.36
C GLY A 292 10.49 -1.72 6.46
N GLU A 293 9.72 -2.67 7.00
CA GLU A 293 9.03 -3.65 6.15
C GLU A 293 7.83 -3.05 5.42
N GLN A 294 7.52 -3.59 4.26
CA GLN A 294 6.26 -3.29 3.59
C GLN A 294 5.11 -4.02 4.29
N VAL A 295 4.04 -3.30 4.52
CA VAL A 295 2.81 -3.77 5.16
C VAL A 295 1.71 -3.84 4.11
N LEU A 296 1.09 -5.01 3.95
CA LEU A 296 0.00 -5.28 3.02
C LEU A 296 -1.32 -5.23 3.78
N ILE A 297 -2.26 -4.44 3.30
CA ILE A 297 -3.55 -4.22 3.96
C ILE A 297 -4.66 -4.73 3.05
N TYR A 298 -5.42 -5.71 3.53
CA TYR A 298 -6.49 -6.38 2.81
C TYR A 298 -7.85 -5.98 3.38
N LEU A 299 -8.82 -5.77 2.49
CA LEU A 299 -10.21 -5.52 2.88
C LEU A 299 -10.98 -6.83 2.79
N ASP A 300 -11.57 -7.26 3.91
CA ASP A 300 -12.35 -8.51 4.08
C ASP A 300 -11.66 -9.78 3.56
N ALA A 301 -10.34 -9.73 3.46
CA ALA A 301 -9.48 -10.82 3.03
C ALA A 301 -8.20 -10.85 3.88
N SER A 302 -7.36 -11.86 3.69
CA SER A 302 -6.03 -11.99 4.30
C SER A 302 -4.93 -12.29 3.28
N SER A 303 -5.29 -12.36 2.01
CA SER A 303 -4.38 -12.67 0.89
C SER A 303 -4.96 -12.18 -0.43
N GLY A 304 -4.19 -12.32 -1.49
CA GLY A 304 -4.57 -11.85 -2.83
C GLY A 304 -4.04 -10.44 -3.11
N THR A 305 -4.82 -9.62 -3.79
CA THR A 305 -4.46 -8.22 -4.07
C THR A 305 -4.76 -7.36 -2.85
N PRO A 306 -3.76 -6.70 -2.24
CA PRO A 306 -4.01 -5.80 -1.13
C PRO A 306 -4.82 -4.57 -1.59
N ALA A 307 -5.73 -4.11 -0.75
CA ALA A 307 -6.46 -2.87 -0.95
C ALA A 307 -5.52 -1.65 -0.84
N MET A 308 -4.50 -1.74 0.00
CA MET A 308 -3.48 -0.73 0.22
C MET A 308 -2.15 -1.36 0.61
N THR A 309 -1.07 -0.59 0.45
CA THR A 309 0.24 -0.92 1.00
C THR A 309 0.80 0.28 1.75
N ALA A 310 1.58 0.03 2.78
CA ALA A 310 2.33 1.02 3.53
C ALA A 310 3.74 0.51 3.80
N ASN A 311 4.65 1.41 4.19
CA ASN A 311 5.95 1.00 4.73
C ASN A 311 5.97 1.34 6.22
N ALA A 312 6.33 0.40 7.05
CA ALA A 312 6.61 0.65 8.44
C ALA A 312 7.86 1.53 8.55
N ASP A 313 7.85 2.46 9.46
CA ASP A 313 9.01 3.30 9.77
C ASP A 313 10.09 2.54 10.56
N SER A 314 11.12 3.24 11.01
CA SER A 314 12.19 2.65 11.83
C SER A 314 11.71 2.16 13.22
N GLY A 315 10.54 2.56 13.67
CA GLY A 315 9.89 2.09 14.90
C GLY A 315 8.92 0.94 14.68
N GLY A 316 8.63 0.60 13.42
CA GLY A 316 7.65 -0.43 13.07
C GLY A 316 6.21 0.09 12.98
N SER A 317 6.01 1.41 12.83
CA SER A 317 4.71 2.06 12.73
C SER A 317 4.41 2.53 11.31
N PHE A 318 3.15 2.60 10.95
CA PHE A 318 2.70 3.19 9.69
C PHE A 318 1.39 3.97 9.87
N SER A 319 1.11 4.86 8.92
CA SER A 319 -0.18 5.54 8.82
C SER A 319 -0.51 5.81 7.35
N VAL A 320 -1.76 5.48 6.95
CA VAL A 320 -2.28 5.70 5.60
C VAL A 320 -3.73 6.18 5.64
N ASN A 321 -4.14 6.90 4.61
CA ASN A 321 -5.54 7.26 4.43
C ASN A 321 -6.21 6.26 3.49
N PHE A 322 -7.31 5.68 3.95
CA PHE A 322 -8.15 4.76 3.19
C PHE A 322 -9.48 5.43 2.86
N VAL A 323 -9.78 5.59 1.59
CA VAL A 323 -11.10 6.05 1.15
C VAL A 323 -12.03 4.85 1.08
N VAL A 324 -13.08 4.88 1.89
CA VAL A 324 -14.06 3.78 1.95
C VAL A 324 -14.73 3.59 0.59
N PRO A 325 -14.61 2.42 -0.05
CA PRO A 325 -15.22 2.17 -1.35
C PRO A 325 -16.74 2.24 -1.30
N TYR A 326 -17.34 2.67 -2.40
CA TYR A 326 -18.78 2.53 -2.59
C TYR A 326 -19.18 1.05 -2.77
N GLY A 327 -20.39 0.70 -2.34
CA GLY A 327 -20.90 -0.66 -2.39
C GLY A 327 -20.70 -1.47 -1.11
N LEU A 328 -19.80 -1.07 -0.23
CA LEU A 328 -19.63 -1.68 1.08
C LEU A 328 -20.75 -1.27 2.03
N LYS A 329 -21.13 -2.16 2.96
CA LYS A 329 -22.19 -1.96 3.95
C LYS A 329 -21.84 -2.67 5.26
N GLY A 330 -22.20 -2.05 6.40
CA GLY A 330 -22.00 -2.64 7.72
C GLY A 330 -20.54 -2.75 8.11
N SER A 331 -20.23 -3.70 8.98
CA SER A 331 -18.88 -3.90 9.51
C SER A 331 -17.98 -4.54 8.47
N GLN A 332 -16.81 -3.96 8.29
CA GLN A 332 -15.75 -4.42 7.41
C GLN A 332 -14.50 -4.72 8.22
N ARG A 333 -13.61 -5.55 7.68
CA ARG A 333 -12.35 -5.93 8.32
C ARG A 333 -11.16 -5.51 7.45
N LEU A 334 -10.21 -4.84 8.06
CA LEU A 334 -8.89 -4.60 7.47
C LEU A 334 -7.90 -5.58 8.11
N THR A 335 -7.40 -6.52 7.32
CA THR A 335 -6.34 -7.43 7.74
C THR A 335 -5.01 -6.93 7.22
N THR A 336 -4.09 -6.72 8.13
CA THR A 336 -2.77 -6.15 7.88
C THR A 336 -1.72 -7.22 8.06
N VAL A 337 -0.83 -7.38 7.10
CA VAL A 337 0.21 -8.42 7.09
C VAL A 337 1.55 -7.79 6.74
N GLY A 338 2.56 -7.97 7.58
CA GLY A 338 3.94 -7.64 7.25
C GLY A 338 4.45 -8.57 6.16
N GLU A 339 4.97 -8.02 5.06
CA GLU A 339 5.35 -8.82 3.89
C GLU A 339 6.47 -9.83 4.20
N GLN A 340 7.44 -9.42 5.00
CA GLN A 340 8.61 -10.24 5.32
C GLN A 340 8.46 -10.96 6.67
N SER A 341 7.99 -10.27 7.70
CA SER A 341 7.80 -10.85 9.04
C SER A 341 6.66 -11.84 9.11
N ARG A 342 5.68 -11.74 8.21
CA ARG A 342 4.40 -12.46 8.25
C ARG A 342 3.56 -12.17 9.50
N ALA A 343 3.96 -11.18 10.29
CA ALA A 343 3.15 -10.72 11.41
C ALA A 343 1.82 -10.15 10.89
N SER A 344 0.72 -10.54 11.50
CA SER A 344 -0.60 -10.14 11.03
C SER A 344 -1.51 -9.72 12.17
N VAL A 345 -2.40 -8.79 11.85
CA VAL A 345 -3.44 -8.29 12.77
C VAL A 345 -4.65 -7.85 11.96
N SER A 346 -5.82 -7.92 12.56
CA SER A 346 -7.05 -7.42 11.94
C SER A 346 -7.71 -6.40 12.86
N SER A 347 -8.28 -5.36 12.24
CA SER A 347 -9.16 -4.39 12.90
C SER A 347 -10.40 -4.14 12.06
N GLY A 348 -11.51 -3.80 12.71
CA GLY A 348 -12.77 -3.50 12.06
C GLY A 348 -13.01 -2.00 11.90
N PHE A 349 -13.86 -1.66 10.95
CA PHE A 349 -14.51 -0.36 10.84
C PHE A 349 -15.92 -0.53 10.27
N ASP A 350 -16.81 0.42 10.56
CA ASP A 350 -18.21 0.36 10.12
C ASP A 350 -18.44 1.30 8.93
N VAL A 351 -19.14 0.79 7.92
CA VAL A 351 -19.61 1.59 6.79
C VAL A 351 -21.02 2.07 7.08
N LEU A 352 -21.12 3.37 7.38
CA LEU A 352 -22.40 4.02 7.67
C LEU A 352 -23.24 4.19 6.40
N PRO A 353 -24.53 3.89 6.44
CA PRO A 353 -25.40 4.09 5.30
C PRO A 353 -25.61 5.58 5.01
N TYR A 354 -25.88 5.89 3.76
CA TYR A 354 -26.51 7.13 3.37
C TYR A 354 -28.01 7.04 3.70
N SER A 355 -28.57 8.10 4.26
CA SER A 355 -29.99 8.20 4.62
C SER A 355 -30.63 9.38 3.87
N PRO A 356 -30.82 9.24 2.55
CA PRO A 356 -31.36 10.32 1.76
C PRO A 356 -32.82 10.55 2.06
N VAL A 357 -33.26 11.81 1.88
CA VAL A 357 -34.64 12.24 1.84
C VAL A 357 -34.96 12.91 0.51
N ALA A 358 -36.16 12.76 0.04
CA ALA A 358 -36.58 13.30 -1.23
C ALA A 358 -38.05 13.81 -1.17
N GLN A 359 -38.32 14.82 -1.97
CA GLN A 359 -39.62 15.43 -2.09
C GLN A 359 -39.82 15.89 -3.53
N ALA A 360 -41.04 15.81 -4.06
CA ALA A 360 -41.39 16.44 -5.31
C ALA A 360 -41.72 17.94 -5.06
N SER A 361 -41.66 18.75 -6.12
CA SER A 361 -41.95 20.20 -6.07
C SER A 361 -43.37 20.52 -5.61
N THR A 362 -44.28 19.56 -5.68
CA THR A 362 -45.65 19.67 -5.14
C THR A 362 -46.10 18.30 -4.61
N TYR A 363 -47.02 18.28 -3.66
CA TYR A 363 -47.70 17.09 -3.15
C TYR A 363 -48.92 16.68 -3.96
N SER A 364 -49.43 17.59 -4.82
CA SER A 364 -50.56 17.33 -5.68
C SER A 364 -50.34 17.93 -7.06
N ALA A 365 -50.70 17.19 -8.10
CA ALA A 365 -50.47 17.59 -9.48
C ALA A 365 -51.64 17.11 -10.37
N LEU A 366 -51.85 17.79 -11.48
CA LEU A 366 -52.73 17.37 -12.55
C LEU A 366 -51.88 16.74 -13.69
N PRO A 367 -52.48 15.91 -14.55
CA PRO A 367 -51.86 15.51 -15.79
C PRO A 367 -51.34 16.72 -16.59
N GLY A 368 -50.14 16.64 -17.14
CA GLY A 368 -49.43 17.74 -17.80
C GLY A 368 -48.59 18.64 -16.88
N THR A 369 -48.70 18.51 -15.55
CA THR A 369 -47.85 19.23 -14.61
C THR A 369 -46.42 18.73 -14.68
N THR A 370 -45.46 19.62 -14.80
CA THR A 370 -44.03 19.28 -14.67
C THR A 370 -43.60 19.30 -13.23
N LEU A 371 -43.12 18.15 -12.74
CA LEU A 371 -42.53 17.98 -11.41
C LEU A 371 -41.03 18.15 -11.47
N SER A 372 -40.44 18.71 -10.41
CA SER A 372 -39.02 18.66 -10.11
C SER A 372 -38.83 18.05 -8.70
N PHE A 373 -37.60 17.74 -8.32
CA PHE A 373 -37.29 17.03 -7.09
C PHE A 373 -36.33 17.83 -6.21
N TYR A 374 -36.61 17.82 -4.93
CA TYR A 374 -35.70 18.24 -3.88
C TYR A 374 -35.15 16.99 -3.23
N ALA A 375 -33.83 16.95 -3.03
CA ALA A 375 -33.17 15.81 -2.48
C ALA A 375 -32.05 16.24 -1.55
N SER A 376 -31.76 15.46 -0.50
CA SER A 376 -30.62 15.66 0.38
C SER A 376 -30.18 14.35 1.03
N GLY A 377 -28.98 14.32 1.62
CA GLY A 377 -28.47 13.15 2.32
C GLY A 377 -27.92 12.04 1.40
N PHE A 378 -27.81 12.28 0.11
CA PHE A 378 -27.12 11.42 -0.86
C PHE A 378 -25.61 11.53 -0.73
N ALA A 379 -24.86 10.68 -1.45
CA ALA A 379 -23.40 10.82 -1.51
C ALA A 379 -23.02 12.10 -2.28
N PRO A 380 -21.95 12.79 -1.88
CA PRO A 380 -21.49 13.99 -2.57
C PRO A 380 -21.25 13.78 -4.06
N ASN A 381 -21.80 14.70 -4.88
CA ASN A 381 -21.60 14.72 -6.34
C ASN A 381 -22.11 13.47 -7.09
N GLU A 382 -22.90 12.58 -6.46
CA GLU A 382 -23.42 11.41 -7.16
C GLU A 382 -24.61 11.75 -8.08
N VAL A 383 -24.84 10.87 -9.05
CA VAL A 383 -26.02 10.90 -9.88
C VAL A 383 -27.16 10.18 -9.17
N VAL A 384 -28.31 10.86 -9.04
CA VAL A 384 -29.53 10.29 -8.50
C VAL A 384 -30.44 9.92 -9.65
N LEU A 385 -30.85 8.66 -9.68
CA LEU A 385 -31.77 8.09 -10.66
C LEU A 385 -33.17 8.13 -10.05
N VAL A 386 -34.15 8.64 -10.82
CA VAL A 386 -35.55 8.75 -10.38
C VAL A 386 -36.41 7.75 -11.14
N TYR A 387 -37.04 6.86 -10.39
CA TYR A 387 -37.95 5.82 -10.94
C TYR A 387 -39.38 6.14 -10.54
N ALA A 388 -40.29 6.04 -11.48
CA ALA A 388 -41.76 6.12 -11.21
C ALA A 388 -42.36 4.72 -11.11
N GLY A 389 -43.31 4.53 -10.18
CA GLY A 389 -44.04 3.27 -10.03
C GLY A 389 -43.33 2.15 -9.31
N GLY A 390 -42.17 2.41 -8.70
CA GLY A 390 -41.35 1.40 -7.98
C GLY A 390 -39.90 1.82 -7.84
N GLY A 391 -39.03 0.92 -7.41
CA GLY A 391 -37.58 1.14 -7.35
C GLY A 391 -36.85 0.44 -8.48
N ALA A 392 -35.54 0.64 -8.57
CA ALA A 392 -34.66 0.02 -9.60
C ALA A 392 -34.71 -1.51 -9.66
N GLY A 393 -35.13 -2.19 -8.57
CA GLY A 393 -35.34 -3.65 -8.50
C GLY A 393 -36.79 -4.10 -8.43
N GLY A 394 -37.77 -3.17 -8.49
CA GLY A 394 -39.20 -3.45 -8.26
C GLY A 394 -40.13 -3.01 -9.41
N GLY A 395 -39.66 -3.00 -10.66
CA GLY A 395 -40.50 -2.70 -11.82
C GLY A 395 -40.75 -1.21 -12.10
N GLY A 396 -40.05 -0.30 -11.40
CA GLY A 396 -40.14 1.14 -11.66
C GLY A 396 -39.45 1.55 -12.97
N GLN A 397 -40.09 2.47 -13.72
CA GLN A 397 -39.51 3.06 -14.91
C GLN A 397 -38.59 4.22 -14.55
N LEU A 398 -37.37 4.24 -15.09
CA LEU A 398 -36.47 5.39 -14.98
C LEU A 398 -37.07 6.56 -15.78
N VAL A 399 -37.34 7.66 -15.09
CA VAL A 399 -38.04 8.81 -15.68
C VAL A 399 -37.20 10.06 -15.80
N THR A 400 -36.22 10.23 -14.92
CA THR A 400 -35.24 11.32 -15.00
C THR A 400 -34.03 11.01 -14.13
N ALA A 401 -32.95 11.77 -14.27
CA ALA A 401 -31.77 11.71 -13.44
C ALA A 401 -31.19 13.11 -13.24
N PHE A 402 -30.53 13.33 -12.11
CA PHE A 402 -29.83 14.58 -11.83
C PHE A 402 -28.62 14.32 -10.93
N ARG A 403 -27.73 15.30 -10.85
CA ARG A 403 -26.56 15.25 -9.97
C ARG A 403 -26.82 16.09 -8.72
N VAL A 404 -26.49 15.53 -7.56
CA VAL A 404 -26.44 16.28 -6.30
C VAL A 404 -25.12 17.05 -6.18
N ASP A 405 -25.12 18.08 -5.36
CA ASP A 405 -23.97 18.92 -5.06
C ASP A 405 -22.90 18.21 -4.17
N GLY A 406 -21.84 18.91 -3.81
CA GLY A 406 -20.80 18.45 -2.90
C GLY A 406 -21.26 18.16 -1.46
N LYS A 407 -22.50 18.54 -1.11
CA LYS A 407 -23.15 18.23 0.18
C LYS A 407 -24.15 17.07 0.08
N GLY A 408 -24.33 16.51 -1.12
CA GLY A 408 -25.29 15.45 -1.39
C GLY A 408 -26.72 15.95 -1.49
N SER A 409 -26.93 17.19 -1.94
CA SER A 409 -28.23 17.85 -2.03
C SER A 409 -28.50 18.36 -3.45
N ALA A 410 -29.76 18.45 -3.80
CA ALA A 410 -30.24 19.10 -5.01
C ALA A 410 -31.57 19.84 -4.75
N SER A 411 -31.73 20.97 -5.42
CA SER A 411 -32.92 21.80 -5.31
C SER A 411 -33.59 21.95 -6.67
N ALA A 412 -34.88 21.60 -6.77
CA ALA A 412 -35.68 21.66 -7.99
C ALA A 412 -35.00 20.97 -9.21
N ALA A 413 -34.35 19.81 -8.97
CA ALA A 413 -33.59 19.10 -9.96
C ALA A 413 -34.37 17.96 -10.62
N GLY A 414 -34.00 17.58 -11.84
CA GLY A 414 -34.72 16.63 -12.65
C GLY A 414 -36.10 17.17 -13.06
N GLN A 415 -36.65 16.67 -14.15
CA GLN A 415 -37.98 17.06 -14.61
C GLN A 415 -38.75 15.82 -15.00
N TYR A 416 -40.03 15.80 -14.66
CA TYR A 416 -40.98 14.76 -15.04
C TYR A 416 -42.35 15.35 -15.28
N MET A 417 -42.89 15.17 -16.48
CA MET A 417 -44.25 15.58 -16.81
C MET A 417 -45.22 14.45 -16.41
N VAL A 418 -46.23 14.76 -15.60
CA VAL A 418 -47.24 13.79 -15.17
C VAL A 418 -48.08 13.37 -16.37
N PRO A 419 -48.03 12.06 -16.78
CA PRO A 419 -48.85 11.59 -17.92
C PRO A 419 -50.34 11.60 -17.61
N SER A 420 -51.15 11.59 -18.67
CA SER A 420 -52.58 11.30 -18.54
C SER A 420 -52.78 9.81 -18.25
N GLY A 421 -53.83 9.46 -17.50
CA GLY A 421 -54.20 8.08 -17.22
C GLY A 421 -53.37 7.37 -16.15
N VAL A 422 -52.51 8.08 -15.42
CA VAL A 422 -51.86 7.53 -14.22
C VAL A 422 -52.84 7.44 -13.06
N GLY A 423 -52.58 6.48 -12.14
CA GLY A 423 -53.44 6.31 -10.94
C GLY A 423 -53.39 7.52 -10.00
N PRO A 424 -54.22 7.53 -8.97
CA PRO A 424 -54.43 8.69 -8.07
C PRO A 424 -53.19 9.06 -7.26
N THR A 425 -52.14 8.22 -7.27
CA THR A 425 -50.89 8.48 -6.58
C THR A 425 -49.70 8.05 -7.42
N LEU A 426 -48.76 8.94 -7.63
CA LEU A 426 -47.43 8.62 -8.18
C LEU A 426 -46.42 8.50 -7.03
N THR A 427 -45.71 7.41 -7.01
CA THR A 427 -44.56 7.21 -6.09
C THR A 427 -43.28 7.23 -6.89
N PHE A 428 -42.37 8.09 -6.52
CA PHE A 428 -41.05 8.16 -7.10
C PHE A 428 -40.04 7.54 -6.12
N SER A 429 -39.13 6.74 -6.64
CA SER A 429 -37.95 6.23 -5.91
C SER A 429 -36.73 6.92 -6.46
N LEU A 430 -36.06 7.70 -5.64
CA LEU A 430 -34.80 8.35 -5.96
C LEU A 430 -33.67 7.51 -5.41
N VAL A 431 -32.76 7.07 -6.27
CA VAL A 431 -31.70 6.12 -5.93
C VAL A 431 -30.34 6.71 -6.31
N GLY A 432 -29.45 6.84 -5.35
CA GLY A 432 -28.07 7.25 -5.59
C GLY A 432 -27.30 6.15 -6.33
N LYS A 433 -26.75 6.47 -7.50
CA LYS A 433 -26.08 5.48 -8.37
C LYS A 433 -24.84 4.85 -7.73
N GLN A 434 -24.11 5.61 -6.91
CA GLN A 434 -22.89 5.14 -6.26
C GLN A 434 -23.15 4.58 -4.86
N SER A 435 -23.89 5.32 -4.05
CA SER A 435 -24.14 4.96 -2.66
C SER A 435 -25.20 3.86 -2.50
N GLY A 436 -26.09 3.70 -3.48
CA GLY A 436 -27.28 2.88 -3.36
C GLY A 436 -28.30 3.41 -2.34
N GLY A 437 -28.06 4.60 -1.77
CA GLY A 437 -29.01 5.27 -0.88
C GLY A 437 -30.30 5.59 -1.61
N SER A 438 -31.46 5.35 -1.00
CA SER A 438 -32.75 5.55 -1.64
C SER A 438 -33.71 6.34 -0.79
N ALA A 439 -34.51 7.18 -1.43
CA ALA A 439 -35.59 7.93 -0.82
C ALA A 439 -36.84 7.85 -1.69
N LYS A 440 -38.03 8.07 -1.09
CA LYS A 440 -39.28 8.06 -1.80
C LYS A 440 -39.93 9.42 -1.75
N ALA A 441 -40.52 9.86 -2.86
CA ALA A 441 -41.40 11.02 -2.95
C ALA A 441 -42.76 10.57 -3.48
N LYS A 442 -43.85 11.08 -2.89
CA LYS A 442 -45.22 10.76 -3.30
C LYS A 442 -45.93 12.04 -3.76
N VAL A 443 -46.70 11.90 -4.82
CA VAL A 443 -47.53 12.98 -5.39
C VAL A 443 -48.92 12.44 -5.65
N SER A 444 -49.93 13.10 -5.16
CA SER A 444 -51.34 12.82 -5.48
C SER A 444 -51.66 13.37 -6.86
N VAL A 445 -52.31 12.56 -7.71
CA VAL A 445 -52.72 13.01 -9.05
C VAL A 445 -54.23 13.20 -9.08
N GLY A 446 -54.64 14.46 -9.25
CA GLY A 446 -56.04 14.81 -9.39
C GLY A 446 -56.56 14.55 -10.80
N SER A 447 -57.87 14.27 -10.92
CA SER A 447 -58.53 14.32 -12.22
C SER A 447 -58.68 15.77 -12.69
N ALA A 448 -58.64 16.01 -13.99
CA ALA A 448 -58.77 17.37 -14.56
C ALA A 448 -60.09 18.11 -14.19
N LYS A 449 -61.03 17.43 -13.54
CA LYS A 449 -62.29 17.99 -13.06
C LYS A 449 -62.29 18.41 -11.59
N GLN A 450 -61.21 18.12 -10.83
CA GLN A 450 -61.10 18.56 -9.43
C GLN A 450 -60.29 19.86 -9.36
N GLN A 451 -60.92 20.91 -8.90
CA GLN A 451 -60.23 22.15 -8.54
C GLN A 451 -59.35 21.84 -7.31
N VAL A 452 -58.07 21.64 -7.56
CA VAL A 452 -57.11 21.30 -6.50
C VAL A 452 -56.82 22.55 -5.68
N THR A 453 -57.31 22.58 -4.45
CA THR A 453 -56.82 23.54 -3.46
C THR A 453 -55.34 23.17 -3.19
N VAL A 454 -54.43 23.95 -3.75
CA VAL A 454 -52.99 23.73 -3.55
C VAL A 454 -52.71 23.94 -2.06
N PRO A 455 -52.30 22.90 -1.30
CA PRO A 455 -51.85 23.12 0.06
C PRO A 455 -50.65 24.07 0.03
N ALA A 456 -50.57 24.99 0.98
CA ALA A 456 -49.43 25.88 1.14
C ALA A 456 -48.13 25.03 1.10
N GLN A 457 -47.22 25.38 0.22
CA GLN A 457 -45.95 24.64 0.07
C GLN A 457 -45.29 24.48 1.45
N PRO A 458 -45.03 23.26 1.91
CA PRO A 458 -44.28 23.10 3.15
C PRO A 458 -42.90 23.72 2.95
N ARG A 459 -42.52 24.62 3.83
CA ARG A 459 -41.13 25.10 3.87
C ARG A 459 -40.23 23.87 4.10
N TYR A 460 -39.37 23.62 3.16
CA TYR A 460 -38.29 22.62 3.34
C TYR A 460 -37.46 23.03 4.56
N VAL A 461 -37.62 22.34 5.67
CA VAL A 461 -36.80 22.51 6.85
C VAL A 461 -35.60 21.54 6.65
N LEU A 462 -34.47 22.11 6.37
CA LEU A 462 -33.21 21.33 6.43
C LEU A 462 -33.15 20.62 7.77
N PRO A 463 -32.92 19.32 7.84
CA PRO A 463 -32.66 18.66 9.11
C PRO A 463 -31.49 19.39 9.80
N PRO A 464 -31.55 19.63 11.13
CA PRO A 464 -30.50 20.36 11.83
C PRO A 464 -29.17 19.63 11.58
N SER A 465 -28.18 20.36 11.06
CA SER A 465 -26.82 19.83 10.92
C SER A 465 -26.36 19.49 12.32
N LEU A 466 -26.06 18.22 12.57
CA LEU A 466 -25.45 17.77 13.81
C LEU A 466 -24.15 18.56 14.02
N GLY A 467 -24.17 19.61 14.88
CA GLY A 467 -22.98 20.31 15.35
C GLY A 467 -22.86 21.82 15.13
N GLY A 468 -23.83 22.51 14.58
CA GLY A 468 -23.79 23.98 14.45
C GLY A 468 -24.55 24.70 15.58
N LYS A 469 -23.85 25.39 16.48
CA LYS A 469 -24.46 26.36 17.38
C LYS A 469 -25.19 27.43 16.53
N GLN A 470 -26.49 27.55 16.72
CA GLN A 470 -27.24 28.68 16.15
C GLN A 470 -26.65 30.01 16.65
N PRO A 471 -26.40 30.99 15.80
CA PRO A 471 -26.10 32.34 16.25
C PRO A 471 -27.34 32.92 16.93
N LYS A 472 -27.16 33.44 18.14
CA LYS A 472 -28.16 34.13 18.93
C LYS A 472 -28.67 35.36 18.14
N PRO A 473 -29.98 35.59 18.00
CA PRO A 473 -30.47 36.76 17.30
C PRO A 473 -30.04 38.02 18.05
N SER A 474 -29.48 38.99 17.33
CA SER A 474 -29.15 40.30 17.84
C SER A 474 -30.47 41.07 18.17
N PRO A 475 -30.54 41.82 19.28
CA PRO A 475 -31.73 42.63 19.59
C PRO A 475 -31.85 43.75 18.56
N SER A 476 -33.02 43.87 17.96
CA SER A 476 -33.39 45.00 17.11
C SER A 476 -33.39 46.28 17.90
N ALA A 477 -32.60 47.26 17.47
CA ALA A 477 -32.62 48.62 17.99
C ALA A 477 -33.96 49.26 17.59
N SER A 478 -34.78 49.62 18.57
CA SER A 478 -35.92 50.50 18.44
C SER A 478 -35.43 51.93 18.22
N HIS A 479 -35.71 52.51 17.08
CA HIS A 479 -35.64 53.97 16.92
C HIS A 479 -36.97 54.57 17.35
N SER A 480 -36.92 55.42 18.36
CA SER A 480 -37.88 56.48 18.69
C SER A 480 -37.61 57.72 17.86
#